data_d390e9d5391c7c8e5381ccd776e265ba
#
_entry.id   d390e9d5391c7c8e5381ccd776e265ba
#
_cell.length_a   1.000
_cell.length_b   1.000
_cell.length_c   1.000
_cell.angle_alpha   90.00
_cell.angle_beta   90.00
_cell.angle_gamma   90.00
#
_symmetry.space_group_name_H-M   'P 1'
#
loop_
_entity.id
_entity.type
_entity.pdbx_description
1 polymer ?
#
loop_
_entity_poly.entity_id
_entity_poly.type
_entity_poly.pdbx_seq_one_letter_code
_entity_poly.pdbx_strand_id
1 'polypeptide(L)'
;QEETIEYKLDSLVLQVEGMGRNKTAPAAISFHALAYINYNAAKNSYEMKSYLKDGRQTDAYFKVVEKNKFDWGFDVPGGKIVYHITIDPATRQWNEKGEFSRDGTQWYPFMEMNLTKQL
;
A
#
# COMPACT_ATOMS: atom_id res chain seq x y z
N GLN A 1 5.78 -12.14 -3.50
CA GLN A 1 5.44 -10.75 -3.80
C GLN A 1 6.63 -9.84 -3.59
N GLU A 2 6.83 -8.87 -4.47
CA GLU A 2 7.92 -7.91 -4.40
C GLU A 2 7.36 -6.50 -4.34
N GLU A 3 8.01 -5.65 -3.55
CA GLU A 3 7.71 -4.22 -3.48
C GLU A 3 8.98 -3.43 -3.74
N THR A 4 8.90 -2.45 -4.64
CA THR A 4 10.00 -1.53 -4.91
C THR A 4 9.55 -0.13 -4.57
N ILE A 5 10.33 0.57 -3.74
CA ILE A 5 9.99 1.90 -3.26
C ILE A 5 11.11 2.86 -3.65
N GLU A 6 10.76 3.94 -4.36
CA GLU A 6 11.71 4.94 -4.84
C GLU A 6 11.19 6.35 -4.65
N TYR A 7 12.08 7.27 -4.28
CA TYR A 7 11.75 8.70 -4.31
C TYR A 7 11.85 9.25 -5.72
N LYS A 8 10.91 10.10 -6.10
CA LYS A 8 10.87 10.80 -7.37
C LYS A 8 10.77 12.31 -7.13
N LEU A 9 11.12 13.10 -8.14
CA LEU A 9 11.04 14.56 -8.09
C LEU A 9 11.72 15.15 -6.85
N ASP A 10 12.97 14.75 -6.60
CA ASP A 10 13.76 15.19 -5.44
C ASP A 10 13.04 14.94 -4.11
N SER A 11 12.48 13.75 -3.96
CA SER A 11 11.79 13.29 -2.76
C SER A 11 10.41 13.93 -2.52
N LEU A 12 9.85 14.63 -3.52
CA LEU A 12 8.49 15.15 -3.41
C LEU A 12 7.42 14.08 -3.56
N VAL A 13 7.75 12.99 -4.25
CA VAL A 13 6.82 11.89 -4.51
C VAL A 13 7.52 10.58 -4.20
N LEU A 14 6.81 9.69 -3.51
CA LEU A 14 7.26 8.32 -3.27
C LEU A 14 6.52 7.39 -4.23
N GLN A 15 7.28 6.62 -5.01
CA GLN A 15 6.72 5.61 -5.89
C GLN A 15 6.82 4.24 -5.23
N VAL A 16 5.70 3.52 -5.20
CA VAL A 16 5.65 2.15 -4.68
C VAL A 16 5.17 1.24 -5.81
N GLU A 17 5.99 0.26 -6.18
CA GLU A 17 5.64 -0.71 -7.19
C GLU A 17 5.57 -2.10 -6.56
N GLY A 18 4.42 -2.75 -6.68
CA GLY A 18 4.19 -4.09 -6.14
C GLY A 18 3.99 -5.09 -7.25
N MET A 19 4.69 -6.23 -7.17
CA MET A 19 4.56 -7.32 -8.12
C MET A 19 4.37 -8.64 -7.40
N GLY A 20 3.39 -9.43 -7.84
CA GLY A 20 3.20 -10.80 -7.43
C GLY A 20 3.48 -11.73 -8.60
N ARG A 21 4.19 -12.82 -8.35
CA ARG A 21 4.53 -13.80 -9.37
C ARG A 21 3.76 -15.09 -9.15
N ASN A 22 3.48 -15.80 -10.25
CA ASN A 22 2.84 -17.09 -10.20
C ASN A 22 3.83 -18.12 -9.65
N LYS A 23 3.41 -18.92 -8.67
CA LYS A 23 4.27 -19.94 -8.05
C LYS A 23 4.64 -21.06 -9.00
N THR A 24 3.76 -21.42 -9.94
CA THR A 24 4.00 -22.49 -10.91
C THR A 24 4.71 -21.99 -12.17
N ALA A 25 4.68 -20.69 -12.43
CA ALA A 25 5.36 -20.05 -13.55
C ALA A 25 5.97 -18.73 -13.06
N PRO A 26 7.15 -18.76 -12.39
CA PRO A 26 7.71 -17.56 -11.74
C PRO A 26 8.02 -16.40 -12.68
N ALA A 27 8.17 -16.64 -13.99
CA ALA A 27 8.35 -15.58 -14.97
C ALA A 27 7.04 -14.83 -15.27
N ALA A 28 5.89 -15.41 -14.93
CA ALA A 28 4.59 -14.78 -15.15
C ALA A 28 4.23 -13.90 -13.97
N ILE A 29 3.89 -12.64 -14.25
CA ILE A 29 3.45 -11.69 -13.23
C ILE A 29 1.94 -11.85 -13.07
N SER A 30 1.49 -12.30 -11.90
CA SER A 30 0.07 -12.49 -11.58
C SER A 30 -0.59 -11.22 -11.05
N PHE A 31 0.21 -10.31 -10.47
CA PHE A 31 -0.27 -9.06 -9.89
C PHE A 31 0.76 -7.97 -10.12
N HIS A 32 0.29 -6.79 -10.52
CA HIS A 32 1.18 -5.64 -10.70
C HIS A 32 0.40 -4.37 -10.37
N ALA A 33 0.90 -3.60 -9.44
CA ALA A 33 0.30 -2.35 -9.00
C ALA A 33 1.37 -1.28 -8.85
N LEU A 34 0.98 -0.03 -9.08
CA LEU A 34 1.85 1.12 -8.94
C LEU A 34 1.12 2.18 -8.14
N ALA A 35 1.79 2.72 -7.13
CA ALA A 35 1.21 3.78 -6.31
C ALA A 35 2.17 4.94 -6.18
N TYR A 36 1.61 6.14 -6.08
CA TYR A 36 2.36 7.37 -5.83
C TYR A 36 1.81 8.04 -4.58
N ILE A 37 2.70 8.40 -3.66
CA ILE A 37 2.37 9.04 -2.40
C ILE A 37 3.05 10.38 -2.35
N ASN A 38 2.31 11.45 -2.06
CA ASN A 38 2.85 12.79 -1.90
C ASN A 38 2.19 13.52 -0.74
N TYR A 39 2.89 14.52 -0.21
CA TYR A 39 2.30 15.38 0.83
C TYR A 39 1.68 16.61 0.18
N ASN A 40 0.41 16.87 0.49
CA ASN A 40 -0.30 18.06 0.04
C ASN A 40 -0.30 19.10 1.17
N ALA A 41 0.55 20.11 1.05
CA ALA A 41 0.70 21.13 2.08
C ALA A 41 -0.56 21.98 2.26
N ALA A 42 -1.33 22.19 1.20
CA ALA A 42 -2.58 22.96 1.27
C ALA A 42 -3.63 22.25 2.11
N LYS A 43 -3.65 20.95 2.11
CA LYS A 43 -4.60 20.13 2.88
C LYS A 43 -3.99 19.56 4.17
N ASN A 44 -2.71 19.78 4.42
CA ASN A 44 -1.99 19.22 5.55
C ASN A 44 -2.13 17.69 5.65
N SER A 45 -2.10 17.00 4.52
CA SER A 45 -2.29 15.57 4.47
C SER A 45 -1.50 14.93 3.35
N TYR A 46 -1.21 13.64 3.51
CA TYR A 46 -0.66 12.84 2.42
C TYR A 46 -1.79 12.40 1.49
N GLU A 47 -1.44 12.28 0.22
CA GLU A 47 -2.33 11.76 -0.81
C GLU A 47 -1.69 10.57 -1.48
N MET A 48 -2.52 9.61 -1.92
CA MET A 48 -2.04 8.42 -2.58
C MET A 48 -2.92 8.13 -3.79
N LYS A 49 -2.27 7.79 -4.91
CA LYS A 49 -2.95 7.32 -6.12
C LYS A 49 -2.40 5.95 -6.47
N SER A 50 -3.29 5.03 -6.77
CA SER A 50 -2.93 3.65 -7.08
C SER A 50 -3.46 3.25 -8.44
N TYR A 51 -2.65 2.50 -9.18
CA TYR A 51 -2.96 2.01 -10.52
C TYR A 51 -2.76 0.50 -10.56
N LEU A 52 -3.71 -0.23 -11.11
CA LEU A 52 -3.60 -1.66 -11.32
C LEU A 52 -3.36 -1.97 -12.80
N LYS A 53 -2.80 -3.14 -13.06
CA LYS A 53 -2.48 -3.60 -14.42
C LYS A 53 -3.69 -3.61 -15.34
N ASP A 54 -4.89 -3.83 -14.81
CA ASP A 54 -6.13 -3.86 -15.60
C ASP A 54 -6.69 -2.47 -15.94
N GLY A 55 -5.97 -1.41 -15.56
CA GLY A 55 -6.36 -0.04 -15.86
C GLY A 55 -7.15 0.65 -14.77
N ARG A 56 -7.51 -0.04 -13.70
CA ARG A 56 -8.23 0.58 -12.59
C ARG A 56 -7.33 1.56 -11.85
N GLN A 57 -7.92 2.70 -11.47
CA GLN A 57 -7.26 3.72 -10.68
C GLN A 57 -8.03 3.94 -9.39
N THR A 58 -7.31 4.24 -8.33
CA THR A 58 -7.93 4.48 -7.03
C THR A 58 -7.25 5.66 -6.35
N ASP A 59 -8.06 6.61 -5.88
CA ASP A 59 -7.59 7.64 -4.98
C ASP A 59 -7.75 7.10 -3.56
N ALA A 60 -6.64 7.09 -2.82
CA ALA A 60 -6.60 6.54 -1.48
C ALA A 60 -6.11 7.61 -0.50
N TYR A 61 -6.48 7.47 0.76
CA TYR A 61 -5.83 8.25 1.80
C TYR A 61 -4.56 7.51 2.28
N PHE A 62 -3.60 8.28 2.78
CA PHE A 62 -2.39 7.75 3.40
C PHE A 62 -2.14 8.53 4.67
N LYS A 63 -1.96 7.82 5.78
CA LYS A 63 -1.85 8.44 7.09
C LYS A 63 -0.68 7.85 7.86
N VAL A 64 0.14 8.72 8.44
CA VAL A 64 1.18 8.32 9.39
C VAL A 64 0.53 8.24 10.76
N VAL A 65 0.36 7.03 11.29
CA VAL A 65 -0.29 6.81 12.59
C VAL A 65 0.69 7.13 13.72
N GLU A 66 1.88 6.58 13.62
CA GLU A 66 3.00 6.87 14.52
C GLU A 66 4.29 6.44 13.81
N LYS A 67 5.43 6.58 14.48
CA LYS A 67 6.71 6.21 13.87
C LYS A 67 6.66 4.74 13.41
N ASN A 68 7.00 4.51 12.14
CA ASN A 68 7.03 3.19 11.50
C ASN A 68 5.66 2.50 11.39
N LYS A 69 4.57 3.25 11.55
CA LYS A 69 3.22 2.73 11.37
C LYS A 69 2.41 3.65 10.47
N PHE A 70 1.82 3.05 9.43
CA PHE A 70 1.11 3.78 8.40
C PHE A 70 -0.21 3.07 8.09
N ASP A 71 -1.24 3.87 7.79
CA ASP A 71 -2.50 3.34 7.28
C ASP A 71 -2.76 3.93 5.91
N TRP A 72 -3.26 3.12 5.00
CA TRP A 72 -3.79 3.60 3.74
C TRP A 72 -5.05 2.82 3.39
N GLY A 73 -5.93 3.47 2.64
CA GLY A 73 -7.18 2.82 2.32
C GLY A 73 -8.02 3.62 1.35
N PHE A 74 -9.13 3.00 0.97
CA PHE A 74 -10.04 3.60 -0.01
C PHE A 74 -11.44 3.01 0.14
N ASP A 75 -12.41 3.74 -0.42
CA ASP A 75 -13.77 3.27 -0.47
C ASP A 75 -13.99 2.37 -1.68
N VAL A 76 -14.79 1.34 -1.49
CA VAL A 76 -15.21 0.42 -2.56
C VAL A 76 -16.72 0.34 -2.58
N PRO A 77 -17.33 -0.14 -3.68
CA PRO A 77 -18.76 -0.41 -3.66
C PRO A 77 -19.09 -1.37 -2.53
N GLY A 78 -19.97 -0.94 -1.64
CA GLY A 78 -20.41 -1.74 -0.50
C GLY A 78 -19.54 -1.66 0.75
N GLY A 79 -18.51 -0.80 0.80
CA GLY A 79 -17.72 -0.68 2.02
C GLY A 79 -16.43 0.08 1.91
N LYS A 80 -15.52 -0.25 2.83
CA LYS A 80 -14.21 0.39 2.94
C LYS A 80 -13.13 -0.65 3.12
N ILE A 81 -11.95 -0.38 2.56
CA ILE A 81 -10.76 -1.21 2.75
C ILE A 81 -9.69 -0.35 3.40
N VAL A 82 -9.03 -0.90 4.40
CA VAL A 82 -7.90 -0.25 5.09
C VAL A 82 -6.76 -1.23 5.20
N TYR A 83 -5.56 -0.76 4.94
CA TYR A 83 -4.32 -1.50 5.13
C TYR A 83 -3.51 -0.85 6.23
N HIS A 84 -3.04 -1.66 7.17
CA HIS A 84 -2.19 -1.23 8.28
C HIS A 84 -0.79 -1.74 8.05
N ILE A 85 0.16 -0.82 7.92
CA ILE A 85 1.56 -1.15 7.69
C ILE A 85 2.36 -0.89 8.96
N THR A 86 3.16 -1.88 9.36
CA THR A 86 4.13 -1.75 10.44
C THR A 86 5.51 -2.11 9.90
N ILE A 87 6.49 -1.24 10.13
CA ILE A 87 7.86 -1.46 9.69
C ILE A 87 8.73 -1.65 10.94
N ASP A 88 9.50 -2.74 10.95
CA ASP A 88 10.51 -2.99 11.99
C ASP A 88 11.88 -2.68 11.39
N PRO A 89 12.49 -1.54 11.72
CA PRO A 89 13.79 -1.19 11.14
C PRO A 89 14.93 -2.09 11.61
N ALA A 90 14.81 -2.71 12.78
CA ALA A 90 15.84 -3.59 13.30
C ALA A 90 15.94 -4.89 12.51
N THR A 91 14.80 -5.48 12.13
CA THR A 91 14.72 -6.70 11.34
C THR A 91 14.53 -6.44 9.86
N ARG A 92 14.30 -5.19 9.46
CA ARG A 92 13.99 -4.77 8.08
C ARG A 92 12.75 -5.46 7.52
N GLN A 93 11.78 -5.71 8.39
CA GLN A 93 10.53 -6.35 8.01
C GLN A 93 9.41 -5.34 7.89
N TRP A 94 8.54 -5.61 6.93
CA TRP A 94 7.32 -4.86 6.65
C TRP A 94 6.16 -5.82 6.81
N ASN A 95 5.25 -5.51 7.72
CA ASN A 95 4.00 -6.25 7.88
C ASN A 95 2.84 -5.38 7.42
N GLU A 96 1.99 -5.93 6.59
CA GLU A 96 0.81 -5.22 6.10
C GLU A 96 -0.41 -6.10 6.29
N LYS A 97 -1.42 -5.57 6.98
CA LYS A 97 -2.68 -6.26 7.23
C LYS A 97 -3.82 -5.48 6.58
N GLY A 98 -4.62 -6.18 5.79
CA GLY A 98 -5.78 -5.59 5.14
C GLY A 98 -7.06 -5.99 5.83
N GLU A 99 -7.95 -5.01 6.02
CA GLU A 99 -9.25 -5.20 6.64
C GLU A 99 -10.35 -4.58 5.79
N PHE A 100 -11.52 -5.19 5.83
CA PHE A 100 -12.71 -4.73 5.12
C PHE A 100 -13.83 -4.43 6.12
N SER A 101 -14.59 -3.36 5.87
CA SER A 101 -15.78 -3.01 6.64
C SER A 101 -16.90 -2.58 5.72
N ARG A 102 -18.12 -3.03 5.99
CA ARG A 102 -19.33 -2.58 5.28
C ARG A 102 -19.84 -1.25 5.80
N ASP A 103 -19.67 -1.00 7.09
CA ASP A 103 -20.28 0.15 7.78
C ASP A 103 -19.29 1.12 8.41
N GLY A 104 -17.99 0.80 8.36
CA GLY A 104 -16.96 1.62 8.99
C GLY A 104 -16.77 1.39 10.48
N THR A 105 -17.54 0.47 11.09
CA THR A 105 -17.45 0.18 12.52
C THR A 105 -16.98 -1.23 12.83
N GLN A 106 -17.37 -2.21 12.03
CA GLN A 106 -16.92 -3.59 12.17
C GLN A 106 -15.95 -3.93 11.04
N TRP A 107 -14.77 -4.43 11.41
CA TRP A 107 -13.68 -4.70 10.48
C TRP A 107 -13.34 -6.18 10.46
N TYR A 108 -13.17 -6.72 9.26
CA TYR A 108 -12.84 -8.12 9.03
C TYR A 108 -11.50 -8.21 8.31
N PRO A 109 -10.52 -8.94 8.89
CA PRO A 109 -9.24 -9.14 8.21
C PRO A 109 -9.43 -10.03 6.98
N PHE A 110 -8.79 -9.67 5.86
CA PHE A 110 -8.86 -10.48 4.65
C PHE A 110 -7.48 -10.82 4.07
N MET A 111 -6.42 -10.15 4.52
CA MET A 111 -5.07 -10.46 4.04
C MET A 111 -4.02 -10.02 5.06
N GLU A 112 -2.88 -10.70 4.99
CA GLU A 112 -1.68 -10.28 5.69
C GLU A 112 -0.47 -10.60 4.81
N MET A 113 0.47 -9.66 4.74
CA MET A 113 1.67 -9.79 3.94
C MET A 113 2.89 -9.40 4.77
N ASN A 114 3.95 -10.19 4.66
CA ASN A 114 5.23 -9.89 5.30
C ASN A 114 6.30 -9.79 4.23
N LEU A 115 7.04 -8.70 4.25
CA LEU A 115 8.15 -8.47 3.33
C LEU A 115 9.41 -8.19 4.11
N THR A 116 10.55 -8.59 3.54
CA THR A 116 11.86 -8.28 4.09
C THR A 116 12.60 -7.40 3.11
N LYS A 117 13.19 -6.31 3.60
CA LYS A 117 13.94 -5.39 2.75
C LYS A 117 15.22 -6.06 2.26
N GLN A 118 15.43 -6.06 0.97
CA GLN A 118 16.66 -6.54 0.36
C GLN A 118 17.73 -5.43 0.39
N LEU A 119 18.97 -5.84 0.57
CA LEU A 119 20.12 -4.93 0.54
C LEU A 119 20.60 -4.66 -0.87
#